data_db62ff7cf3121779d2286df4e76e475e
#
_entry.id   db62ff7cf3121779d2286df4e76e475e
#
_cell.length_a   1.000
_cell.length_b   1.000
_cell.length_c   1.000
_cell.angle_alpha   90.00
_cell.angle_beta   90.00
_cell.angle_gamma   90.00
#
_symmetry.space_group_name_H-M   'P 1'
#
loop_
_entity.id
_entity.type
_entity.pdbx_description
1 polymer ?
#
loop_
_entity_poly.entity_id
_entity_poly.type
_entity_poly.pdbx_seq_one_letter_code
_entity_poly.pdbx_strand_id
1 'polypeptide(L)'
;AVPRLGADFLEAEARRGGVTDAAQARNLARLACGDRLELEHLLSGSGDASRKEDFDLFCSLMRLSYNDRHLELIGWAEEAAQLSREQQRAFLRDAARLLRESFMLHAGIPQIGYLWGEELAFCTKFAPFVGTRNIEPLLAQIEEASAQIAQNGNPTIVFTHFALAVSKMIRHL
;
A
#
# COMPACT_ATOMS: atom_id res chain seq x y z
N ALA A 1 -16.92 3.32 19.08
CA ALA A 1 -16.13 3.79 17.95
C ALA A 1 -15.53 5.14 18.32
N VAL A 2 -14.21 5.30 18.25
CA VAL A 2 -13.54 6.58 18.46
C VAL A 2 -13.83 7.45 17.23
N PRO A 3 -14.35 8.69 17.39
CA PRO A 3 -14.60 9.55 16.25
C PRO A 3 -13.29 9.90 15.54
N ARG A 4 -13.29 9.82 14.22
CA ARG A 4 -12.13 10.22 13.39
C ARG A 4 -11.96 11.74 13.47
N LEU A 5 -10.72 12.19 13.60
CA LEU A 5 -10.37 13.61 13.64
C LEU A 5 -10.51 14.23 12.22
N GLY A 6 -10.90 15.49 12.16
CA GLY A 6 -11.02 16.21 10.89
C GLY A 6 -9.65 16.44 10.23
N ALA A 7 -9.63 16.47 8.89
CA ALA A 7 -8.41 16.65 8.10
C ALA A 7 -7.69 17.97 8.47
N ASP A 8 -8.44 19.04 8.72
CA ASP A 8 -7.88 20.36 9.09
C ASP A 8 -7.15 20.32 10.44
N PHE A 9 -7.66 19.54 11.40
CA PHE A 9 -7.01 19.33 12.68
C PHE A 9 -5.69 18.59 12.52
N LEU A 10 -5.68 17.52 11.72
CA LEU A 10 -4.47 16.73 11.46
C LEU A 10 -3.44 17.52 10.64
N GLU A 11 -3.87 18.38 9.71
CA GLU A 11 -2.97 19.30 9.00
C GLU A 11 -2.28 20.28 9.97
N ALA A 12 -3.05 20.84 10.91
CA ALA A 12 -2.51 21.72 11.95
C ALA A 12 -1.51 20.99 12.86
N GLU A 13 -1.80 19.73 13.24
CA GLU A 13 -0.90 18.91 14.04
C GLU A 13 0.38 18.54 13.25
N ALA A 14 0.27 18.22 11.96
CA ALA A 14 1.44 17.96 11.11
C ALA A 14 2.38 19.17 11.05
N ARG A 15 1.83 20.38 10.94
CA ARG A 15 2.60 21.62 10.97
C ARG A 15 3.26 21.87 12.34
N ARG A 16 2.61 21.55 13.44
CA ARG A 16 3.18 21.60 14.79
C ARG A 16 4.32 20.60 14.96
N GLY A 17 4.24 19.44 14.32
CA GLY A 17 5.26 18.41 14.27
C GLY A 17 6.48 18.75 13.41
N GLY A 18 6.55 19.99 12.84
CA GLY A 18 7.73 20.48 12.12
C GLY A 18 7.62 20.45 10.60
N VAL A 19 6.49 20.05 10.03
CA VAL A 19 6.28 20.08 8.58
C VAL A 19 6.01 21.52 8.12
N THR A 20 6.97 22.11 7.41
CA THR A 20 6.91 23.50 6.93
C THR A 20 6.13 23.65 5.61
N ASP A 21 6.10 22.61 4.78
CA ASP A 21 5.37 22.63 3.52
C ASP A 21 3.88 22.30 3.73
N ALA A 22 3.03 23.23 3.29
CA ALA A 22 1.57 23.09 3.40
C ALA A 22 0.99 21.92 2.59
N ALA A 23 1.61 21.58 1.44
CA ALA A 23 1.17 20.46 0.62
C ALA A 23 1.52 19.13 1.31
N GLN A 24 2.71 19.05 1.90
CA GLN A 24 3.17 17.89 2.67
C GLN A 24 2.32 17.69 3.94
N ALA A 25 2.01 18.75 4.68
CA ALA A 25 1.16 18.68 5.86
C ALA A 25 -0.26 18.16 5.54
N ARG A 26 -0.85 18.65 4.44
CA ARG A 26 -2.15 18.15 3.96
C ARG A 26 -2.09 16.68 3.54
N ASN A 27 -1.03 16.25 2.88
CA ASN A 27 -0.87 14.86 2.47
C ASN A 27 -0.74 13.94 3.67
N LEU A 28 0.05 14.30 4.68
CA LEU A 28 0.18 13.54 5.92
C LEU A 28 -1.15 13.45 6.69
N ALA A 29 -1.90 14.56 6.79
CA ALA A 29 -3.21 14.59 7.43
C ALA A 29 -4.22 13.66 6.73
N ARG A 30 -4.15 13.57 5.41
CA ARG A 30 -5.00 12.68 4.61
C ARG A 30 -4.59 11.21 4.76
N LEU A 31 -3.30 10.92 4.75
CA LEU A 31 -2.78 9.57 4.96
C LEU A 31 -3.13 9.01 6.33
N ALA A 32 -3.13 9.85 7.36
CA ALA A 32 -3.54 9.48 8.70
C ALA A 32 -5.04 9.14 8.81
N CYS A 33 -5.87 9.44 7.80
CA CYS A 33 -7.28 9.06 7.71
C CYS A 33 -8.10 9.34 8.98
N GLY A 34 -7.78 10.41 9.71
CA GLY A 34 -8.44 10.75 10.97
C GLY A 34 -7.83 10.09 12.23
N ASP A 35 -6.72 9.37 12.09
CA ASP A 35 -5.98 8.74 13.19
C ASP A 35 -4.75 9.57 13.56
N ARG A 36 -4.73 10.08 14.80
CA ARG A 36 -3.61 10.88 15.31
C ARG A 36 -2.35 10.05 15.54
N LEU A 37 -2.48 8.80 15.98
CA LEU A 37 -1.32 7.93 16.20
C LEU A 37 -0.63 7.61 14.87
N GLU A 38 -1.42 7.39 13.82
CA GLU A 38 -0.89 7.22 12.47
C GLU A 38 -0.17 8.49 12.00
N LEU A 39 -0.71 9.69 12.28
CA LEU A 39 -0.05 10.94 11.96
C LEU A 39 1.29 11.09 12.72
N GLU A 40 1.33 10.79 14.01
CA GLU A 40 2.55 10.83 14.82
C GLU A 40 3.60 9.84 14.30
N HIS A 41 3.17 8.65 13.87
CA HIS A 41 4.04 7.65 13.24
C HIS A 41 4.61 8.15 11.90
N LEU A 42 3.79 8.80 11.08
CA LEU A 42 4.22 9.41 9.83
C LEU A 42 5.20 10.59 10.04
N LEU A 43 5.04 11.36 11.12
CA LEU A 43 5.90 12.49 11.46
C LEU A 43 7.25 12.07 12.07
N SER A 44 7.32 10.91 12.71
CA SER A 44 8.54 10.45 13.41
C SER A 44 9.70 10.08 12.48
N GLY A 45 9.51 10.16 11.15
CA GLY A 45 10.53 9.87 10.15
C GLY A 45 10.93 8.39 10.03
N SER A 46 10.57 7.56 10.99
CA SER A 46 10.71 6.09 10.89
C SER A 46 9.74 5.50 9.86
N GLY A 47 8.67 6.24 9.55
CA GLY A 47 7.69 5.88 8.53
C GLY A 47 8.18 6.05 7.09
N ASP A 48 9.06 7.01 6.81
CA ASP A 48 9.47 7.28 5.42
C ASP A 48 10.38 6.19 4.84
N ALA A 49 11.34 5.69 5.62
CA ALA A 49 12.20 4.59 5.18
C ALA A 49 11.40 3.28 5.02
N SER A 50 10.58 2.93 6.01
CA SER A 50 9.71 1.74 5.97
C SER A 50 8.69 1.82 4.82
N ARG A 51 8.11 2.98 4.58
CA ARG A 51 7.17 3.18 3.44
C ARG A 51 7.85 3.06 2.10
N LYS A 52 9.10 3.51 1.98
CA LYS A 52 9.88 3.32 0.76
C LYS A 52 10.17 1.84 0.53
N GLU A 53 10.56 1.10 1.56
CA GLU A 53 10.77 -0.34 1.49
C GLU A 53 9.49 -1.08 1.09
N ASP A 54 8.35 -0.75 1.71
CA ASP A 54 7.03 -1.31 1.37
C ASP A 54 6.63 -0.99 -0.07
N PHE A 55 6.89 0.24 -0.53
CA PHE A 55 6.63 0.64 -1.90
C PHE A 55 7.52 -0.08 -2.91
N ASP A 56 8.81 -0.22 -2.63
CA ASP A 56 9.75 -0.96 -3.48
C ASP A 56 9.37 -2.44 -3.56
N LEU A 57 8.95 -3.04 -2.45
CA LEU A 57 8.45 -4.41 -2.38
C LEU A 57 7.16 -4.58 -3.21
N PHE A 58 6.24 -3.63 -3.14
CA PHE A 58 5.03 -3.60 -3.98
C PHE A 58 5.37 -3.47 -5.46
N CYS A 59 6.25 -2.56 -5.84
CA CYS A 59 6.69 -2.37 -7.22
C CYS A 59 7.34 -3.64 -7.79
N SER A 60 8.16 -4.32 -6.98
CA SER A 60 8.80 -5.58 -7.34
C SER A 60 7.75 -6.66 -7.61
N LEU A 61 6.79 -6.86 -6.69
CA LEU A 61 5.68 -7.79 -6.87
C LEU A 61 4.93 -7.55 -8.19
N MET A 62 4.55 -6.29 -8.47
CA MET A 62 3.78 -5.97 -9.67
C MET A 62 4.59 -6.23 -10.95
N ARG A 63 5.88 -5.90 -10.97
CA ARG A 63 6.77 -6.17 -12.11
C ARG A 63 6.99 -7.66 -12.35
N LEU A 64 7.22 -8.44 -11.30
CA LEU A 64 7.38 -9.89 -11.38
C LEU A 64 6.10 -10.56 -11.85
N SER A 65 4.96 -10.11 -11.35
CA SER A 65 3.62 -10.59 -11.73
C SER A 65 3.33 -10.34 -13.20
N TYR A 66 3.61 -9.15 -13.70
CA TYR A 66 3.42 -8.79 -15.09
C TYR A 66 4.32 -9.60 -16.04
N ASN A 67 5.58 -9.83 -15.66
CA ASN A 67 6.57 -10.53 -16.46
C ASN A 67 6.53 -12.06 -16.33
N ASP A 68 5.57 -12.62 -15.61
CA ASP A 68 5.41 -14.08 -15.42
C ASP A 68 6.60 -14.79 -14.77
N ARG A 69 7.29 -14.10 -13.87
CA ARG A 69 8.53 -14.57 -13.24
C ARG A 69 8.23 -15.39 -11.97
N HIS A 70 7.58 -16.55 -12.14
CA HIS A 70 7.09 -17.35 -11.01
C HIS A 70 8.15 -17.78 -10.01
N LEU A 71 9.35 -18.16 -10.46
CA LEU A 71 10.44 -18.52 -9.54
C LEU A 71 10.89 -17.31 -8.70
N GLU A 72 10.95 -16.14 -9.31
CA GLU A 72 11.32 -14.90 -8.61
C GLU A 72 10.21 -14.42 -7.68
N LEU A 73 8.94 -14.72 -7.98
CA LEU A 73 7.83 -14.47 -7.05
C LEU A 73 7.93 -15.31 -5.77
N ILE A 74 8.49 -16.52 -5.84
CA ILE A 74 8.75 -17.33 -4.65
C ILE A 74 9.84 -16.66 -3.80
N GLY A 75 10.95 -16.21 -4.43
CA GLY A 75 12.00 -15.46 -3.73
C GLY A 75 11.48 -14.16 -3.10
N TRP A 76 10.62 -13.43 -3.82
CA TRP A 76 9.93 -12.26 -3.28
C TRP A 76 9.07 -12.60 -2.03
N ALA A 77 8.36 -13.73 -2.08
CA ALA A 77 7.54 -14.17 -0.94
C ALA A 77 8.40 -14.55 0.27
N GLU A 78 9.57 -15.14 0.05
CA GLU A 78 10.55 -15.44 1.10
C GLU A 78 11.09 -14.15 1.74
N GLU A 79 11.39 -13.12 0.93
CA GLU A 79 11.82 -11.80 1.40
C GLU A 79 10.72 -11.14 2.24
N ALA A 80 9.49 -11.06 1.74
CA ALA A 80 8.34 -10.52 2.47
C ALA A 80 8.07 -11.28 3.78
N ALA A 81 8.34 -12.57 3.82
CA ALA A 81 8.17 -13.40 5.02
C ALA A 81 9.20 -13.10 6.12
N GLN A 82 10.36 -12.50 5.80
CA GLN A 82 11.37 -12.09 6.79
C GLN A 82 10.96 -10.82 7.58
N LEU A 83 10.01 -10.06 7.08
CA LEU A 83 9.48 -8.90 7.78
C LEU A 83 8.81 -9.34 9.09
N SER A 84 8.83 -8.47 10.10
CA SER A 84 8.04 -8.68 11.31
C SER A 84 6.54 -8.72 10.97
N ARG A 85 5.73 -9.36 11.81
CA ARG A 85 4.27 -9.44 11.57
C ARG A 85 3.60 -8.07 11.48
N GLU A 86 4.10 -7.11 12.21
CA GLU A 86 3.61 -5.73 12.14
C GLU A 86 3.94 -5.10 10.77
N GLN A 87 5.17 -5.25 10.30
CA GLN A 87 5.59 -4.80 8.97
C GLN A 87 4.84 -5.52 7.84
N GLN A 88 4.63 -6.84 7.95
CA GLN A 88 3.82 -7.60 6.98
C GLN A 88 2.41 -7.05 6.86
N ARG A 89 1.78 -6.71 7.98
CA ARG A 89 0.43 -6.09 8.00
C ARG A 89 0.44 -4.66 7.48
N ALA A 90 1.49 -3.89 7.78
CA ALA A 90 1.68 -2.53 7.24
C ALA A 90 1.83 -2.57 5.73
N PHE A 91 2.68 -3.45 5.20
CA PHE A 91 2.86 -3.68 3.77
C PHE A 91 1.54 -4.03 3.06
N LEU A 92 0.77 -4.99 3.58
CA LEU A 92 -0.50 -5.40 2.98
C LEU A 92 -1.52 -4.24 2.97
N ARG A 93 -1.58 -3.44 4.02
CA ARG A 93 -2.43 -2.24 4.09
C ARG A 93 -2.03 -1.20 3.04
N ASP A 94 -0.73 -0.97 2.88
CA ASP A 94 -0.19 0.00 1.91
C ASP A 94 -0.37 -0.50 0.47
N ALA A 95 -0.19 -1.80 0.22
CA ALA A 95 -0.48 -2.43 -1.06
C ALA A 95 -1.97 -2.26 -1.46
N ALA A 96 -2.90 -2.42 -0.50
CA ALA A 96 -4.32 -2.16 -0.74
C ALA A 96 -4.60 -0.70 -1.10
N ARG A 97 -3.91 0.25 -0.44
CA ARG A 97 -3.98 1.68 -0.76
C ARG A 97 -3.50 1.93 -2.18
N LEU A 98 -2.31 1.46 -2.54
CA LEU A 98 -1.72 1.66 -3.87
C LEU A 98 -2.58 1.08 -5.00
N LEU A 99 -3.21 -0.09 -4.79
CA LEU A 99 -4.14 -0.68 -5.75
C LEU A 99 -5.40 0.18 -5.92
N ARG A 100 -6.00 0.66 -4.83
CA ARG A 100 -7.17 1.56 -4.91
C ARG A 100 -6.83 2.86 -5.63
N GLU A 101 -5.68 3.46 -5.32
CA GLU A 101 -5.22 4.67 -5.99
C GLU A 101 -4.96 4.44 -7.49
N SER A 102 -4.34 3.32 -7.85
CA SER A 102 -4.14 2.94 -9.25
C SER A 102 -5.47 2.76 -9.98
N PHE A 103 -6.47 2.16 -9.32
CA PHE A 103 -7.82 2.04 -9.87
C PHE A 103 -8.51 3.41 -10.05
N MET A 104 -8.36 4.33 -9.09
CA MET A 104 -8.92 5.69 -9.20
C MET A 104 -8.29 6.46 -10.36
N LEU A 105 -6.98 6.32 -10.57
CA LEU A 105 -6.29 6.88 -11.74
C LEU A 105 -6.83 6.27 -13.04
N HIS A 106 -7.04 4.96 -13.09
CA HIS A 106 -7.64 4.27 -14.24
C HIS A 106 -9.06 4.77 -14.54
N ALA A 107 -9.85 5.01 -13.49
CA ALA A 107 -11.21 5.54 -13.61
C ALA A 107 -11.27 7.04 -13.97
N GLY A 108 -10.14 7.72 -14.07
CA GLY A 108 -10.08 9.15 -14.39
C GLY A 108 -10.50 10.06 -13.24
N ILE A 109 -10.38 9.63 -11.98
CA ILE A 109 -10.78 10.38 -10.78
C ILE A 109 -9.54 10.71 -9.91
N PRO A 110 -8.49 11.36 -10.46
CA PRO A 110 -7.24 11.60 -9.73
C PRO A 110 -7.36 12.60 -8.57
N GLN A 111 -8.45 13.39 -8.53
CA GLN A 111 -8.67 14.40 -7.48
C GLN A 111 -8.93 13.81 -6.09
N ILE A 112 -9.26 12.53 -6.01
CA ILE A 112 -9.47 11.79 -4.76
C ILE A 112 -8.20 11.04 -4.36
N GLY A 113 -7.22 10.95 -5.25
CA GLY A 113 -5.97 10.23 -5.03
C GLY A 113 -5.03 10.92 -4.05
N TYR A 114 -4.29 10.12 -3.30
CA TYR A 114 -3.34 10.55 -2.25
C TYR A 114 -1.89 10.14 -2.57
N LEU A 115 -1.58 9.99 -3.86
CA LEU A 115 -0.26 9.63 -4.34
C LEU A 115 0.63 10.87 -4.52
N TRP A 116 1.90 10.74 -4.24
CA TRP A 116 2.90 11.78 -4.46
C TRP A 116 4.24 11.19 -4.92
N GLY A 117 5.05 12.01 -5.60
CA GLY A 117 6.39 11.64 -6.02
C GLY A 117 6.47 10.35 -6.83
N GLU A 118 7.29 9.42 -6.39
CA GLU A 118 7.55 8.14 -7.08
C GLU A 118 6.31 7.24 -7.12
N GLU A 119 5.47 7.27 -6.08
CA GLU A 119 4.20 6.53 -6.04
C GLU A 119 3.29 6.96 -7.20
N LEU A 120 3.12 8.27 -7.42
CA LEU A 120 2.27 8.80 -8.49
C LEU A 120 2.81 8.36 -9.86
N ALA A 121 4.13 8.46 -10.06
CA ALA A 121 4.75 8.08 -11.33
C ALA A 121 4.58 6.59 -11.63
N PHE A 122 4.72 5.73 -10.62
CA PHE A 122 4.51 4.29 -10.76
C PHE A 122 3.04 3.96 -10.99
N CYS A 123 2.15 4.42 -10.10
CA CYS A 123 0.72 4.11 -10.17
C CYS A 123 0.07 4.62 -11.46
N THR A 124 0.52 5.77 -11.99
CA THR A 124 0.05 6.25 -13.30
C THR A 124 0.39 5.26 -14.43
N LYS A 125 1.60 4.69 -14.43
CA LYS A 125 2.01 3.67 -15.42
C LYS A 125 1.33 2.33 -15.18
N PHE A 126 1.02 2.03 -13.93
CA PHE A 126 0.41 0.77 -13.51
C PHE A 126 -1.13 0.79 -13.60
N ALA A 127 -1.76 1.96 -13.57
CA ALA A 127 -3.21 2.13 -13.62
C ALA A 127 -3.91 1.33 -14.76
N PRO A 128 -3.38 1.24 -16.00
CA PRO A 128 -4.01 0.42 -17.05
C PRO A 128 -4.18 -1.06 -16.71
N PHE A 129 -3.40 -1.57 -15.74
CA PHE A 129 -3.45 -2.97 -15.30
C PHE A 129 -4.37 -3.21 -14.09
N VAL A 130 -5.09 -2.17 -13.63
CA VAL A 130 -6.02 -2.27 -12.50
C VAL A 130 -7.37 -1.72 -12.93
N GLY A 131 -8.27 -2.60 -13.31
CA GLY A 131 -9.61 -2.23 -13.79
C GLY A 131 -10.72 -2.87 -12.94
N THR A 132 -11.98 -2.64 -13.36
CA THR A 132 -13.17 -3.17 -12.67
C THR A 132 -13.20 -4.70 -12.59
N ARG A 133 -12.47 -5.40 -13.47
CA ARG A 133 -12.46 -6.87 -13.51
C ARG A 133 -11.59 -7.50 -12.42
N ASN A 134 -10.52 -6.81 -12.00
CA ASN A 134 -9.52 -7.40 -11.10
C ASN A 134 -9.32 -6.65 -9.79
N ILE A 135 -9.82 -5.42 -9.63
CA ILE A 135 -9.62 -4.65 -8.38
C ILE A 135 -10.24 -5.36 -7.17
N GLU A 136 -11.48 -5.84 -7.28
CA GLU A 136 -12.14 -6.54 -6.16
C GLU A 136 -11.42 -7.83 -5.77
N PRO A 137 -11.10 -8.77 -6.71
CA PRO A 137 -10.33 -9.96 -6.36
C PRO A 137 -8.92 -9.65 -5.84
N LEU A 138 -8.23 -8.62 -6.34
CA LEU A 138 -6.93 -8.20 -5.80
C LEU A 138 -7.03 -7.74 -4.34
N LEU A 139 -8.02 -6.91 -4.02
CA LEU A 139 -8.25 -6.47 -2.66
C LEU A 139 -8.66 -7.62 -1.74
N ALA A 140 -9.48 -8.54 -2.21
CA ALA A 140 -9.87 -9.74 -1.45
C ALA A 140 -8.65 -10.61 -1.11
N GLN A 141 -7.68 -10.76 -2.02
CA GLN A 141 -6.43 -11.49 -1.73
C GLN A 141 -5.58 -10.80 -0.65
N ILE A 142 -5.54 -9.47 -0.64
CA ILE A 142 -4.85 -8.72 0.42
C ILE A 142 -5.54 -8.92 1.77
N GLU A 143 -6.87 -8.86 1.80
CA GLU A 143 -7.65 -9.07 3.03
C GLU A 143 -7.46 -10.49 3.57
N GLU A 144 -7.47 -11.50 2.70
CA GLU A 144 -7.21 -12.89 3.06
C GLU A 144 -5.80 -13.08 3.63
N ALA A 145 -4.76 -12.57 2.94
CA ALA A 145 -3.39 -12.62 3.42
C ALA A 145 -3.23 -11.93 4.78
N SER A 146 -3.85 -10.76 4.95
CA SER A 146 -3.82 -10.00 6.21
C SER A 146 -4.49 -10.77 7.35
N ALA A 147 -5.63 -11.42 7.09
CA ALA A 147 -6.32 -12.25 8.07
C ALA A 147 -5.49 -13.48 8.47
N GLN A 148 -4.86 -14.15 7.49
CA GLN A 148 -4.00 -15.31 7.74
C GLN A 148 -2.76 -14.94 8.57
N ILE A 149 -2.11 -13.79 8.28
CA ILE A 149 -1.00 -13.26 9.09
C ILE A 149 -1.46 -12.93 10.52
N ALA A 150 -2.63 -12.33 10.69
CA ALA A 150 -3.20 -12.02 11.99
C ALA A 150 -3.52 -13.26 12.81
N GLN A 151 -3.89 -14.37 12.15
CA GLN A 151 -4.17 -15.68 12.75
C GLN A 151 -2.90 -16.54 12.93
N ASN A 152 -1.72 -15.95 12.85
CA ASN A 152 -0.43 -16.64 12.96
C ASN A 152 -0.16 -17.68 11.86
N GLY A 153 -0.72 -17.52 10.66
CA GLY A 153 -0.36 -18.31 9.49
C GLY A 153 1.15 -18.26 9.20
N ASN A 154 1.65 -19.27 8.51
CA ASN A 154 3.05 -19.29 8.08
C ASN A 154 3.28 -18.22 7.01
N PRO A 155 4.13 -17.18 7.25
CA PRO A 155 4.27 -16.05 6.35
C PRO A 155 4.74 -16.45 4.95
N THR A 156 5.67 -17.39 4.83
CA THR A 156 6.18 -17.84 3.53
C THR A 156 5.06 -18.45 2.69
N ILE A 157 4.21 -19.29 3.28
CA ILE A 157 3.08 -19.91 2.58
C ILE A 157 2.06 -18.83 2.19
N VAL A 158 1.74 -17.92 3.10
CA VAL A 158 0.77 -16.83 2.86
C VAL A 158 1.25 -15.94 1.72
N PHE A 159 2.48 -15.45 1.77
CA PHE A 159 3.01 -14.55 0.73
C PHE A 159 3.25 -15.26 -0.61
N THR A 160 3.63 -16.55 -0.60
CA THR A 160 3.72 -17.34 -1.85
C THR A 160 2.35 -17.46 -2.52
N HIS A 161 1.32 -17.83 -1.77
CA HIS A 161 -0.05 -17.91 -2.29
C HIS A 161 -0.52 -16.54 -2.81
N PHE A 162 -0.33 -15.49 -2.01
CA PHE A 162 -0.68 -14.13 -2.37
C PHE A 162 -0.01 -13.67 -3.67
N ALA A 163 1.31 -13.83 -3.79
CA ALA A 163 2.07 -13.41 -4.96
C ALA A 163 1.62 -14.14 -6.24
N LEU A 164 1.41 -15.45 -6.17
CA LEU A 164 0.93 -16.24 -7.29
C LEU A 164 -0.51 -15.90 -7.70
N ALA A 165 -1.39 -15.61 -6.73
CA ALA A 165 -2.75 -15.18 -6.99
C ALA A 165 -2.78 -13.80 -7.68
N VAL A 166 -2.00 -12.83 -7.17
CA VAL A 166 -1.84 -11.50 -7.78
C VAL A 166 -1.33 -11.60 -9.21
N SER A 167 -0.31 -12.46 -9.46
CA SER A 167 0.24 -12.66 -10.80
C SER A 167 -0.81 -13.11 -11.81
N LYS A 168 -1.69 -14.03 -11.43
CA LYS A 168 -2.80 -14.47 -12.30
C LYS A 168 -3.77 -13.33 -12.63
N MET A 169 -4.09 -12.49 -11.65
CA MET A 169 -5.06 -11.41 -11.80
C MET A 169 -4.54 -10.22 -12.62
N ILE A 170 -3.24 -9.95 -12.57
CA ILE A 170 -2.61 -8.85 -13.35
C ILE A 170 -2.48 -9.20 -14.82
N ARG A 171 -2.32 -10.48 -15.17
CA ARG A 171 -2.11 -10.92 -16.56
C ARG A 171 -3.39 -11.19 -17.34
N HIS A 172 -4.48 -11.49 -16.69
CA HIS A 172 -5.76 -11.84 -17.35
C HIS A 172 -6.70 -10.62 -17.48
N LEU A 173 -6.14 -9.48 -17.88
CA LEU A 173 -6.92 -8.29 -18.26
C LEU A 173 -7.46 -8.39 -19.69
#